data_963c0b5277e9be4b6f6ae5c9edde4922
#
_entry.id   963c0b5277e9be4b6f6ae5c9edde4922
#
_cell.length_a   1.000
_cell.length_b   1.000
_cell.length_c   1.000
_cell.angle_alpha   90.00
_cell.angle_beta   90.00
_cell.angle_gamma   90.00
#
_symmetry.space_group_name_H-M   'P 1'
#
loop_
_entity.id
_entity.type
_entity.pdbx_description
1 polymer ?
#
loop_
_entity_poly.entity_id
_entity_poly.type
_entity_poly.pdbx_seq_one_letter_code
_entity_poly.pdbx_strand_id
1 'polypeptide(L)'
;MGFASRRGHDGVMAHEPTQALPSPSVPILLTEVGFRAHERELDQLRAAKRDDIGRRLRDARGYGEPGGNDEYLATREDEAIIDARIATLEAMLAQASVVEHRALPGVVGLGSVVTVDETDNGAGARYGLVGSHEAQQPGDVSISSPVGQALLGRRASETVTVSLPDGRTRRLRIVSVAPPT
;
A
#
# COMPACT_ATOMS: atom_id res chain seq x y z
N MET A 1 18.26 62.13 -47.78
CA MET A 1 19.09 60.90 -47.70
C MET A 1 19.44 60.69 -46.23
N GLY A 2 18.89 59.71 -45.57
CA GLY A 2 19.16 59.44 -44.15
C GLY A 2 18.44 58.18 -43.72
N PHE A 3 19.14 57.04 -43.82
CA PHE A 3 18.67 55.73 -43.46
C PHE A 3 18.74 55.59 -41.91
N ALA A 4 17.63 55.47 -41.22
CA ALA A 4 17.56 55.12 -39.80
C ALA A 4 17.19 53.64 -39.67
N SER A 5 18.20 52.85 -39.32
CA SER A 5 18.06 51.43 -38.95
C SER A 5 17.45 51.29 -37.56
N ARG A 6 16.27 50.71 -37.46
CA ARG A 6 15.66 50.28 -36.18
C ARG A 6 16.05 48.85 -35.95
N ARG A 7 16.87 48.59 -34.94
CA ARG A 7 17.14 47.24 -34.41
C ARG A 7 15.94 46.82 -33.53
N GLY A 8 15.32 45.74 -33.95
CA GLY A 8 14.31 44.99 -33.15
C GLY A 8 14.98 44.37 -31.93
N HIS A 9 14.31 44.59 -30.80
CA HIS A 9 14.65 43.92 -29.54
C HIS A 9 13.78 42.67 -29.46
N ASP A 10 14.39 41.53 -29.79
CA ASP A 10 13.80 40.22 -29.56
C ASP A 10 13.82 39.95 -28.05
N GLY A 11 12.65 40.20 -27.42
CA GLY A 11 12.39 39.79 -26.05
C GLY A 11 12.19 38.27 -26.01
N VAL A 12 13.22 37.55 -25.64
CA VAL A 12 13.12 36.14 -25.26
C VAL A 12 12.31 36.05 -23.98
N MET A 13 11.02 35.70 -24.12
CA MET A 13 10.19 35.29 -23.00
C MET A 13 10.77 34.03 -22.40
N ALA A 14 11.44 34.16 -21.25
CA ALA A 14 11.82 33.03 -20.42
C ALA A 14 10.55 32.30 -19.95
N HIS A 15 10.33 31.13 -20.50
CA HIS A 15 9.35 30.19 -19.96
C HIS A 15 9.83 29.77 -18.56
N GLU A 16 9.21 30.33 -17.53
CA GLU A 16 9.29 29.76 -16.19
C GLU A 16 8.73 28.33 -16.25
N PRO A 17 9.46 27.33 -15.71
CA PRO A 17 8.91 26.00 -15.60
C PRO A 17 7.72 26.07 -14.63
N THR A 18 6.52 25.91 -15.17
CA THR A 18 5.30 25.67 -14.37
C THR A 18 5.62 24.51 -13.43
N GLN A 19 5.85 24.81 -12.15
CA GLN A 19 5.91 23.80 -11.11
C GLN A 19 4.56 23.09 -11.11
N ALA A 20 4.54 21.88 -11.67
CA ALA A 20 3.41 21.01 -11.57
C ALA A 20 3.14 20.80 -10.07
N LEU A 21 2.00 21.27 -9.59
CA LEU A 21 1.52 21.01 -8.24
C LEU A 21 1.55 19.49 -8.05
N PRO A 22 2.11 18.96 -6.95
CA PRO A 22 2.09 17.55 -6.69
C PRO A 22 0.63 17.09 -6.73
N SER A 23 0.35 16.11 -7.56
CA SER A 23 -0.98 15.49 -7.62
C SER A 23 -1.37 15.09 -6.20
N PRO A 24 -2.61 15.36 -5.75
CA PRO A 24 -3.02 14.97 -4.41
C PRO A 24 -2.86 13.45 -4.30
N SER A 25 -1.86 13.03 -3.55
CA SER A 25 -1.67 11.61 -3.24
C SER A 25 -2.90 11.15 -2.47
N VAL A 26 -3.62 10.18 -3.01
CA VAL A 26 -4.75 9.57 -2.30
C VAL A 26 -4.18 8.98 -1.00
N PRO A 27 -4.68 9.40 0.18
CA PRO A 27 -4.15 8.90 1.43
C PRO A 27 -4.31 7.38 1.51
N ILE A 28 -3.27 6.71 1.97
CA ILE A 28 -3.31 5.26 2.20
C ILE A 28 -4.08 5.05 3.50
N LEU A 29 -5.29 4.48 3.41
CA LEU A 29 -6.10 4.19 4.58
C LEU A 29 -5.65 2.87 5.20
N LEU A 30 -5.24 2.91 6.45
CA LEU A 30 -4.84 1.74 7.23
C LEU A 30 -5.72 1.63 8.49
N THR A 31 -5.91 0.40 8.95
CA THR A 31 -6.41 0.16 10.31
C THR A 31 -5.30 0.44 11.33
N GLU A 32 -5.65 0.67 12.59
CA GLU A 32 -4.64 0.82 13.64
C GLU A 32 -3.77 -0.45 13.77
N VAL A 33 -4.39 -1.62 13.61
CA VAL A 33 -3.69 -2.91 13.66
C VAL A 33 -2.72 -3.04 12.50
N GLY A 34 -3.13 -2.70 11.28
CA GLY A 34 -2.30 -2.74 10.08
C GLY A 34 -1.16 -1.74 10.15
N PHE A 35 -1.42 -0.51 10.59
CA PHE A 35 -0.39 0.51 10.77
C PHE A 35 0.70 0.01 11.74
N ARG A 36 0.31 -0.49 12.91
CA ARG A 36 1.26 -1.05 13.90
C ARG A 36 1.97 -2.31 13.40
N ALA A 37 1.34 -3.10 12.52
CA ALA A 37 1.99 -4.26 11.92
C ALA A 37 3.12 -3.83 10.98
N HIS A 38 2.88 -2.82 10.14
CA HIS A 38 3.89 -2.26 9.23
C HIS A 38 5.01 -1.53 9.98
N GLU A 39 4.71 -0.81 11.07
CA GLU A 39 5.75 -0.23 11.94
C GLU A 39 6.67 -1.32 12.50
N ARG A 40 6.10 -2.41 13.03
CA ARG A 40 6.90 -3.52 13.57
C ARG A 40 7.74 -4.20 12.49
N GLU A 41 7.19 -4.40 11.30
CA GLU A 41 7.93 -4.95 10.15
C GLU A 41 9.13 -4.05 9.80
N LEU A 42 8.91 -2.74 9.72
CA LEU A 42 9.96 -1.76 9.46
C LEU A 42 11.06 -1.80 10.51
N ASP A 43 10.70 -1.85 11.79
CA ASP A 43 11.67 -1.92 12.88
C ASP A 43 12.47 -3.23 12.85
N GLN A 44 11.83 -4.36 12.53
CA GLN A 44 12.51 -5.66 12.37
C GLN A 44 13.52 -5.63 11.21
N LEU A 45 13.13 -5.09 10.06
CA LEU A 45 14.03 -4.98 8.90
C LEU A 45 15.22 -4.06 9.19
N ARG A 46 14.98 -2.93 9.85
CA ARG A 46 16.05 -2.00 10.28
C ARG A 46 16.99 -2.64 11.30
N ALA A 47 16.46 -3.42 12.23
CA ALA A 47 17.27 -4.17 13.20
C ALA A 47 18.13 -5.22 12.50
N ALA A 48 17.53 -6.04 11.64
CA ALA A 48 18.25 -7.05 10.87
C ALA A 48 19.38 -6.45 10.04
N LYS A 49 19.13 -5.30 9.39
CA LYS A 49 20.15 -4.58 8.62
C LYS A 49 21.30 -4.09 9.51
N ARG A 50 21.01 -3.54 10.70
CA ARG A 50 22.07 -3.11 11.65
C ARG A 50 22.91 -4.28 12.11
N ASP A 51 22.31 -5.42 12.42
CA ASP A 51 23.01 -6.61 12.87
C ASP A 51 23.89 -7.19 11.77
N ASP A 52 23.45 -7.17 10.52
CA ASP A 52 24.23 -7.61 9.37
C ASP A 52 25.46 -6.71 9.14
N ILE A 53 25.27 -5.40 9.13
CA ILE A 53 26.37 -4.44 9.06
C ILE A 53 27.36 -4.66 10.21
N GLY A 54 26.87 -4.92 11.43
CA GLY A 54 27.70 -5.21 12.59
C GLY A 54 28.52 -6.51 12.44
N ARG A 55 27.96 -7.54 11.81
CA ARG A 55 28.68 -8.78 11.46
C ARG A 55 29.77 -8.53 10.45
N ARG A 56 29.46 -7.89 9.31
CA ARG A 56 30.44 -7.58 8.25
C ARG A 56 31.60 -6.72 8.75
N LEU A 57 31.34 -5.75 9.60
CA LEU A 57 32.40 -4.94 10.21
C LEU A 57 33.33 -5.77 11.11
N ARG A 58 32.80 -6.78 11.84
CA ARG A 58 33.62 -7.72 12.64
C ARG A 58 34.43 -8.64 11.73
N ASP A 59 33.84 -9.16 10.69
CA ASP A 59 34.48 -10.09 9.75
C ASP A 59 35.57 -9.38 8.95
N ALA A 60 35.34 -8.14 8.50
CA ALA A 60 36.33 -7.33 7.81
C ALA A 60 37.56 -6.98 8.66
N ARG A 61 37.43 -6.99 10.00
CA ARG A 61 38.57 -6.82 10.92
C ARG A 61 39.38 -8.08 11.15
N GLY A 62 38.79 -9.26 10.84
CA GLY A 62 39.40 -10.56 11.13
C GLY A 62 40.06 -11.26 9.93
N TYR A 63 39.67 -10.94 8.70
CA TYR A 63 40.17 -11.62 7.51
C TYR A 63 40.45 -10.64 6.38
N GLY A 64 41.70 -10.62 5.91
CA GLY A 64 42.05 -10.02 4.65
C GLY A 64 41.70 -10.96 3.51
N GLU A 65 40.80 -10.55 2.72
CA GLU A 65 40.26 -10.97 1.42
C GLU A 65 38.78 -11.40 1.46
N PRO A 66 37.93 -10.74 0.65
CA PRO A 66 36.55 -11.17 0.50
C PRO A 66 36.49 -12.47 -0.30
N GLY A 67 35.79 -13.46 0.21
CA GLY A 67 35.47 -14.70 -0.52
C GLY A 67 34.73 -14.41 -1.83
N GLY A 68 34.71 -15.43 -2.71
CA GLY A 68 34.41 -15.35 -4.14
C GLY A 68 33.24 -14.46 -4.58
N ASN A 69 33.36 -13.95 -5.78
CA ASN A 69 32.52 -12.93 -6.40
C ASN A 69 31.01 -13.26 -6.40
N ASP A 70 30.64 -14.55 -6.44
CA ASP A 70 29.23 -15.00 -6.53
C ASP A 70 28.49 -14.86 -5.19
N GLU A 71 29.12 -15.18 -4.07
CA GLU A 71 28.54 -15.02 -2.72
C GLU A 71 28.38 -13.54 -2.36
N TYR A 72 29.34 -12.70 -2.78
CA TYR A 72 29.24 -11.26 -2.63
C TYR A 72 28.10 -10.64 -3.43
N LEU A 73 27.88 -11.09 -4.68
CA LEU A 73 26.79 -10.60 -5.53
C LEU A 73 25.42 -11.01 -4.96
N ALA A 74 25.24 -12.27 -4.55
CA ALA A 74 24.00 -12.75 -3.92
C ALA A 74 23.66 -11.95 -2.66
N THR A 75 24.67 -11.67 -1.84
CA THR A 75 24.47 -10.87 -0.62
C THR A 75 24.06 -9.42 -0.94
N ARG A 76 24.56 -8.83 -2.00
CA ARG A 76 24.15 -7.47 -2.43
C ARG A 76 22.72 -7.44 -2.98
N GLU A 77 22.28 -8.50 -3.64
CA GLU A 77 20.90 -8.62 -4.12
C GLU A 77 19.92 -8.71 -2.95
N ASP A 78 20.21 -9.50 -1.94
CA ASP A 78 19.42 -9.61 -0.72
C ASP A 78 19.34 -8.27 0.03
N GLU A 79 20.45 -7.54 0.13
CA GLU A 79 20.44 -6.19 0.72
C GLU A 79 19.55 -5.22 -0.05
N ALA A 80 19.63 -5.22 -1.37
CA ALA A 80 18.83 -4.34 -2.20
C ALA A 80 17.32 -4.61 -2.03
N ILE A 81 16.93 -5.88 -1.86
CA ILE A 81 15.54 -6.27 -1.60
C ILE A 81 15.07 -5.72 -0.23
N ILE A 82 15.90 -5.88 0.80
CA ILE A 82 15.59 -5.36 2.15
C ILE A 82 15.48 -3.83 2.12
N ASP A 83 16.41 -3.14 1.45
CA ASP A 83 16.39 -1.69 1.34
C ASP A 83 15.18 -1.17 0.57
N ALA A 84 14.81 -1.83 -0.52
CA ALA A 84 13.58 -1.51 -1.26
C ALA A 84 12.33 -1.71 -0.39
N ARG A 85 12.29 -2.76 0.43
CA ARG A 85 11.17 -3.01 1.34
C ARG A 85 11.09 -1.96 2.44
N ILE A 86 12.22 -1.57 3.05
CA ILE A 86 12.29 -0.48 4.03
C ILE A 86 11.77 0.82 3.42
N ALA A 87 12.27 1.22 2.24
CA ALA A 87 11.84 2.44 1.57
C ALA A 87 10.33 2.43 1.25
N THR A 88 9.79 1.28 0.83
CA THR A 88 8.36 1.10 0.57
C THR A 88 7.52 1.28 1.83
N LEU A 89 7.93 0.66 2.94
CA LEU A 89 7.22 0.80 4.22
C LEU A 89 7.29 2.23 4.77
N GLU A 90 8.45 2.88 4.67
CA GLU A 90 8.61 4.27 5.08
C GLU A 90 7.71 5.22 4.28
N ALA A 91 7.69 5.08 2.96
CA ALA A 91 6.83 5.88 2.09
C ALA A 91 5.34 5.63 2.35
N MET A 92 4.96 4.38 2.60
CA MET A 92 3.59 4.00 2.93
C MET A 92 3.16 4.60 4.26
N LEU A 93 3.95 4.42 5.32
CA LEU A 93 3.64 4.93 6.65
C LEU A 93 3.60 6.46 6.69
N ALA A 94 4.46 7.14 5.93
CA ALA A 94 4.47 8.60 5.82
C ALA A 94 3.19 9.17 5.17
N GLN A 95 2.52 8.39 4.32
CA GLN A 95 1.27 8.79 3.64
C GLN A 95 0.03 8.13 4.25
N ALA A 96 0.23 7.29 5.27
CA ALA A 96 -0.85 6.57 5.90
C ALA A 96 -1.74 7.50 6.72
N SER A 97 -3.05 7.30 6.59
CA SER A 97 -4.07 7.85 7.47
C SER A 97 -4.67 6.69 8.26
N VAL A 98 -4.44 6.68 9.56
CA VAL A 98 -5.05 5.67 10.43
C VAL A 98 -6.52 6.01 10.59
N VAL A 99 -7.37 5.09 10.15
CA VAL A 99 -8.81 5.22 10.31
C VAL A 99 -9.22 4.46 11.56
N GLU A 100 -9.62 5.19 12.59
CA GLU A 100 -10.31 4.58 13.70
C GLU A 100 -11.59 3.93 13.20
N HIS A 101 -11.84 2.70 13.65
CA HIS A 101 -13.05 1.96 13.29
C HIS A 101 -14.28 2.71 13.79
N ARG A 102 -14.85 3.58 12.97
CA ARG A 102 -16.12 4.27 13.19
C ARG A 102 -17.25 3.69 12.36
N ALA A 103 -17.21 2.39 12.05
CA ALA A 103 -18.36 1.78 11.41
C ALA A 103 -19.56 1.91 12.34
N LEU A 104 -20.63 2.49 11.83
CA LEU A 104 -21.91 2.50 12.54
C LEU A 104 -22.33 1.04 12.78
N PRO A 105 -22.95 0.71 13.92
CA PRO A 105 -23.39 -0.64 14.20
C PRO A 105 -24.17 -1.23 13.02
N GLY A 106 -23.75 -2.40 12.55
CA GLY A 106 -24.41 -3.08 11.42
C GLY A 106 -24.09 -2.52 10.03
N VAL A 107 -23.18 -1.55 9.90
CA VAL A 107 -22.68 -1.02 8.62
C VAL A 107 -21.28 -1.55 8.38
N VAL A 108 -21.04 -2.04 7.17
CA VAL A 108 -19.73 -2.52 6.74
C VAL A 108 -18.76 -1.35 6.61
N GLY A 109 -17.67 -1.40 7.36
CA GLY A 109 -16.60 -0.41 7.33
C GLY A 109 -15.22 -1.07 7.35
N LEU A 110 -14.19 -0.26 7.28
CA LEU A 110 -12.81 -0.72 7.44
C LEU A 110 -12.65 -1.42 8.79
N GLY A 111 -12.04 -2.60 8.84
CA GLY A 111 -11.90 -3.44 10.02
C GLY A 111 -13.10 -4.34 10.31
N SER A 112 -14.26 -4.17 9.64
CA SER A 112 -15.42 -5.02 9.85
C SER A 112 -15.19 -6.45 9.35
N VAL A 113 -15.76 -7.42 10.05
CA VAL A 113 -15.87 -8.80 9.58
C VAL A 113 -17.27 -9.03 9.04
N VAL A 114 -17.35 -9.39 7.75
CA VAL A 114 -18.61 -9.55 7.01
C VAL A 114 -18.79 -11.01 6.64
N THR A 115 -19.92 -11.58 7.04
CA THR A 115 -20.34 -12.90 6.55
C THR A 115 -21.28 -12.69 5.37
N VAL A 116 -21.02 -13.35 4.27
CA VAL A 116 -21.83 -13.27 3.05
C VAL A 116 -22.20 -14.66 2.55
N ASP A 117 -23.34 -14.76 1.87
CA ASP A 117 -23.74 -15.92 1.07
C ASP A 117 -23.70 -15.54 -0.41
N GLU A 118 -23.06 -16.34 -1.22
CA GLU A 118 -23.14 -16.20 -2.68
C GLU A 118 -24.51 -16.65 -3.17
N THR A 119 -25.26 -15.74 -3.79
CA THR A 119 -26.65 -16.00 -4.16
C THR A 119 -26.77 -17.09 -5.23
N ASP A 120 -25.75 -17.27 -6.06
CA ASP A 120 -25.78 -18.14 -7.23
C ASP A 120 -25.50 -19.62 -6.89
N ASN A 121 -24.74 -19.90 -5.83
CA ASN A 121 -24.37 -21.27 -5.41
C ASN A 121 -24.59 -21.54 -3.91
N GLY A 122 -25.02 -20.55 -3.14
CA GLY A 122 -25.25 -20.69 -1.71
C GLY A 122 -23.97 -20.84 -0.87
N ALA A 123 -22.79 -20.63 -1.46
CA ALA A 123 -21.54 -20.74 -0.73
C ALA A 123 -21.38 -19.57 0.24
N GLY A 124 -21.23 -19.89 1.53
CA GLY A 124 -20.92 -18.90 2.57
C GLY A 124 -19.44 -18.53 2.56
N ALA A 125 -19.14 -17.25 2.76
CA ALA A 125 -17.78 -16.76 2.95
C ALA A 125 -17.73 -15.72 4.08
N ARG A 126 -16.55 -15.61 4.72
CA ARG A 126 -16.30 -14.60 5.75
C ARG A 126 -15.12 -13.73 5.30
N TYR A 127 -15.33 -12.43 5.26
CA TYR A 127 -14.37 -11.44 4.81
C TYR A 127 -14.04 -10.44 5.91
N GLY A 128 -12.75 -10.22 6.16
CA GLY A 128 -12.24 -9.10 6.95
C GLY A 128 -11.95 -7.92 6.04
N LEU A 129 -12.64 -6.79 6.19
CA LEU A 129 -12.33 -5.60 5.39
C LEU A 129 -11.11 -4.89 5.97
N VAL A 130 -10.04 -4.87 5.20
CA VAL A 130 -8.74 -4.30 5.58
C VAL A 130 -8.32 -3.18 4.64
N GLY A 131 -7.32 -2.39 5.03
CA GLY A 131 -6.72 -1.36 4.18
C GLY A 131 -6.07 -1.94 2.92
N SER A 132 -5.74 -1.07 1.96
CA SER A 132 -5.26 -1.48 0.64
C SER A 132 -3.98 -2.32 0.66
N HIS A 133 -3.19 -2.24 1.73
CA HIS A 133 -1.91 -2.94 1.89
C HIS A 133 -1.89 -3.94 3.05
N GLU A 134 -3.05 -4.22 3.64
CA GLU A 134 -3.17 -5.05 4.85
C GLU A 134 -3.68 -6.47 4.60
N ALA A 135 -4.16 -6.79 3.39
CA ALA A 135 -4.67 -8.10 3.05
C ALA A 135 -3.54 -9.14 3.01
N GLN A 136 -3.28 -9.79 4.13
CA GLN A 136 -2.20 -10.77 4.31
C GLN A 136 -2.71 -12.15 4.75
N GLN A 137 -3.94 -12.24 5.24
CA GLN A 137 -4.51 -13.50 5.75
C GLN A 137 -5.62 -14.01 4.82
N PRO A 138 -5.83 -15.33 4.78
CA PRO A 138 -6.98 -15.90 4.09
C PRO A 138 -8.28 -15.30 4.62
N GLY A 139 -9.09 -14.73 3.73
CA GLY A 139 -10.32 -14.05 4.09
C GLY A 139 -10.20 -12.52 4.22
N ASP A 140 -8.98 -11.97 4.21
CA ASP A 140 -8.81 -10.52 4.13
C ASP A 140 -9.19 -10.00 2.75
N VAL A 141 -9.98 -8.95 2.74
CA VAL A 141 -10.44 -8.27 1.53
C VAL A 141 -10.09 -6.79 1.63
N SER A 142 -9.22 -6.35 0.74
CA SER A 142 -8.87 -4.93 0.66
C SER A 142 -10.09 -4.09 0.28
N ILE A 143 -10.28 -2.95 0.95
CA ILE A 143 -11.31 -1.96 0.58
C ILE A 143 -11.16 -1.41 -0.83
N SER A 144 -9.97 -1.50 -1.44
CA SER A 144 -9.72 -1.12 -2.82
C SER A 144 -10.05 -2.23 -3.83
N SER A 145 -10.27 -3.47 -3.38
CA SER A 145 -10.66 -4.59 -4.24
C SER A 145 -12.12 -4.46 -4.70
N PRO A 146 -12.50 -5.09 -5.83
CA PRO A 146 -13.90 -5.07 -6.30
C PRO A 146 -14.91 -5.56 -5.25
N VAL A 147 -14.53 -6.59 -4.46
CA VAL A 147 -15.38 -7.12 -3.38
C VAL A 147 -15.47 -6.12 -2.24
N GLY A 148 -14.34 -5.56 -1.80
CA GLY A 148 -14.31 -4.58 -0.72
C GLY A 148 -15.11 -3.31 -1.05
N GLN A 149 -14.96 -2.79 -2.26
CA GLN A 149 -15.72 -1.63 -2.74
C GLN A 149 -17.24 -1.90 -2.79
N ALA A 150 -17.65 -3.09 -3.20
CA ALA A 150 -19.07 -3.44 -3.25
C ALA A 150 -19.68 -3.59 -1.86
N LEU A 151 -18.91 -4.06 -0.87
CA LEU A 151 -19.37 -4.29 0.51
C LEU A 151 -19.33 -3.02 1.37
N LEU A 152 -18.40 -2.10 1.10
CA LEU A 152 -18.19 -0.91 1.93
C LEU A 152 -19.46 -0.06 2.03
N GLY A 153 -19.84 0.32 3.25
CA GLY A 153 -21.04 1.13 3.54
C GLY A 153 -22.36 0.34 3.50
N ARG A 154 -22.34 -0.95 3.19
CA ARG A 154 -23.54 -1.80 3.15
C ARG A 154 -23.93 -2.32 4.52
N ARG A 155 -25.13 -2.91 4.61
CA ARG A 155 -25.71 -3.44 5.85
C ARG A 155 -26.06 -4.91 5.71
N ALA A 156 -26.26 -5.57 6.84
CA ALA A 156 -26.82 -6.91 6.85
C ALA A 156 -28.15 -6.98 6.08
N SER A 157 -28.42 -8.09 5.44
CA SER A 157 -29.55 -8.38 4.56
C SER A 157 -29.50 -7.71 3.17
N GLU A 158 -28.55 -6.82 2.89
CA GLU A 158 -28.38 -6.27 1.56
C GLU A 158 -27.67 -7.26 0.62
N THR A 159 -28.03 -7.18 -0.67
CA THR A 159 -27.36 -7.93 -1.72
C THR A 159 -26.56 -6.96 -2.58
N VAL A 160 -25.31 -7.29 -2.84
CA VAL A 160 -24.40 -6.51 -3.67
C VAL A 160 -23.96 -7.32 -4.89
N THR A 161 -23.73 -6.63 -6.00
CA THR A 161 -23.16 -7.23 -7.21
C THR A 161 -21.71 -6.80 -7.30
N VAL A 162 -20.83 -7.79 -7.42
CA VAL A 162 -19.39 -7.59 -7.58
C VAL A 162 -19.01 -7.89 -9.02
N SER A 163 -18.43 -6.92 -9.71
CA SER A 163 -17.84 -7.12 -11.03
C SER A 163 -16.38 -7.54 -10.88
N LEU A 164 -16.04 -8.71 -11.40
CA LEU A 164 -14.67 -9.23 -11.35
C LEU A 164 -13.87 -8.77 -12.59
N PRO A 165 -12.55 -8.69 -12.51
CA PRO A 165 -11.70 -8.27 -13.65
C PRO A 165 -11.81 -9.16 -14.89
N ASP A 166 -12.24 -10.42 -14.73
CA ASP A 166 -12.47 -11.39 -15.80
C ASP A 166 -13.84 -11.23 -16.50
N GLY A 167 -14.58 -10.16 -16.16
CA GLY A 167 -15.91 -9.88 -16.71
C GLY A 167 -17.05 -10.66 -16.06
N ARG A 168 -16.77 -11.57 -15.16
CA ARG A 168 -17.81 -12.27 -14.37
C ARG A 168 -18.40 -11.37 -13.30
N THR A 169 -19.64 -11.62 -12.93
CA THR A 169 -20.31 -10.96 -11.82
C THR A 169 -20.65 -12.00 -10.74
N ARG A 170 -20.51 -11.61 -9.48
CA ARG A 170 -20.96 -12.40 -8.33
C ARG A 170 -21.97 -11.59 -7.55
N ARG A 171 -23.01 -12.24 -7.07
CA ARG A 171 -24.00 -11.62 -6.18
C ARG A 171 -23.80 -12.16 -4.76
N LEU A 172 -23.52 -11.25 -3.85
CA LEU A 172 -23.26 -11.57 -2.45
C LEU A 172 -24.35 -10.97 -1.58
N ARG A 173 -25.02 -11.79 -0.78
CA ARG A 173 -25.95 -11.34 0.24
C ARG A 173 -25.22 -11.25 1.57
N ILE A 174 -25.26 -10.09 2.20
CA ILE A 174 -24.64 -9.85 3.50
C ILE A 174 -25.52 -10.48 4.58
N VAL A 175 -25.00 -11.47 5.29
CA VAL A 175 -25.68 -12.17 6.36
C VAL A 175 -25.52 -11.43 7.68
N SER A 176 -24.27 -11.06 8.00
CA SER A 176 -23.97 -10.35 9.23
C SER A 176 -22.76 -9.44 9.07
N VAL A 177 -22.71 -8.41 9.90
CA VAL A 177 -21.58 -7.48 10.01
C VAL A 177 -21.17 -7.46 11.48
N ALA A 178 -19.94 -7.87 11.75
CA ALA A 178 -19.34 -7.83 13.08
C ALA A 178 -18.24 -6.75 13.15
N PRO A 179 -18.00 -6.16 14.33
CA PRO A 179 -16.87 -5.26 14.54
C PRO A 179 -15.56 -6.02 14.35
N PRO A 180 -14.41 -5.30 14.26
CA PRO A 180 -13.08 -5.92 14.22
C PRO A 180 -12.87 -6.78 15.48
N THR A 181 -12.15 -7.88 15.30
CA THR A 181 -11.78 -8.80 16.38
C THR A 181 -10.45 -8.40 16.97
#